data_24ed1ac2cfa2b1261dd2149d36cfd817
#
_entry.id   24ed1ac2cfa2b1261dd2149d36cfd817
#
_cell.length_a   1.000
_cell.length_b   1.000
_cell.length_c   1.000
_cell.angle_alpha   90.00
_cell.angle_beta   90.00
_cell.angle_gamma   90.00
#
_symmetry.space_group_name_H-M   'P 1'
#
loop_
_entity.id
_entity.type
_entity.pdbx_description
1 polymer ?
#
loop_
_entity_poly.entity_id
_entity_poly.type
_entity_poly.pdbx_seq_one_letter_code
_entity_poly.pdbx_strand_id
1 'polypeptide(L)'
;MVSQEFKASVADKNLLRTRIMLKDSFVVDPTLAQFDEMLSYASGHLPDLFTQFDGEYLENDISKWNRDVMNEELVRLVTNFSKTRIDHLKKVVSKVLETEAAKIRKKRTEQST
;
A
#
# COMPACT_ATOMS: atom_id res chain seq x y z
N MET A 1 -13.52 -2.18 -4.80
CA MET A 1 -14.42 -1.05 -4.40
C MET A 1 -13.86 -0.38 -3.15
N VAL A 2 -13.85 0.96 -3.14
CA VAL A 2 -13.35 1.73 -2.00
C VAL A 2 -14.42 1.72 -0.87
N SER A 3 -13.98 1.44 0.37
CA SER A 3 -14.91 1.34 1.51
C SER A 3 -15.48 2.71 1.92
N GLN A 4 -16.61 2.69 2.61
CA GLN A 4 -17.23 3.92 3.13
C GLN A 4 -16.34 4.58 4.19
N GLU A 5 -15.69 3.78 5.03
CA GLU A 5 -14.76 4.28 6.05
C GLU A 5 -13.60 5.02 5.40
N PHE A 6 -13.07 4.49 4.30
CA PHE A 6 -11.98 5.15 3.58
C PHE A 6 -12.46 6.46 2.95
N LYS A 7 -13.62 6.45 2.31
CA LYS A 7 -14.21 7.66 1.74
C LYS A 7 -14.44 8.73 2.80
N ALA A 8 -14.88 8.32 4.00
CA ALA A 8 -15.09 9.24 5.12
C ALA A 8 -13.76 9.87 5.57
N SER A 9 -12.68 9.09 5.66
CA SER A 9 -11.37 9.64 6.05
C SER A 9 -10.87 10.66 5.04
N VAL A 10 -11.11 10.42 3.75
CA VAL A 10 -10.74 11.35 2.67
C VAL A 10 -11.61 12.62 2.74
N ALA A 11 -12.92 12.47 2.92
CA ALA A 11 -13.85 13.60 3.03
C ALA A 11 -13.51 14.50 4.22
N ASP A 12 -13.08 13.90 5.33
CA ASP A 12 -12.66 14.62 6.55
C ASP A 12 -11.27 15.23 6.42
N LYS A 13 -10.57 15.00 5.32
CA LYS A 13 -9.19 15.41 5.09
C LYS A 13 -8.24 14.91 6.18
N ASN A 14 -8.53 13.73 6.71
CA ASN A 14 -7.72 13.09 7.74
C ASN A 14 -6.57 12.34 7.06
N LEU A 15 -5.46 13.06 6.82
CA LEU A 15 -4.32 12.50 6.10
C LEU A 15 -3.71 11.30 6.82
N LEU A 16 -3.57 11.39 8.15
CA LEU A 16 -2.97 10.29 8.91
C LEU A 16 -3.80 9.01 8.78
N ARG A 17 -5.10 9.10 9.01
CA ARG A 17 -5.98 7.93 8.91
C ARG A 17 -6.01 7.36 7.49
N THR A 18 -6.07 8.25 6.50
CA THR A 18 -6.06 7.84 5.08
C THR A 18 -4.78 7.07 4.74
N ARG A 19 -3.62 7.57 5.18
CA ARG A 19 -2.34 6.91 4.95
C ARG A 19 -2.24 5.57 5.67
N ILE A 20 -2.76 5.48 6.90
CA ILE A 20 -2.78 4.22 7.65
C ILE A 20 -3.63 3.18 6.92
N MET A 21 -4.82 3.56 6.45
CA MET A 21 -5.69 2.64 5.72
C MET A 21 -5.06 2.19 4.41
N LEU A 22 -4.38 3.08 3.70
CA LEU A 22 -3.63 2.73 2.49
C LEU A 22 -2.51 1.74 2.80
N LYS A 23 -1.75 2.00 3.86
CA LYS A 23 -0.69 1.09 4.31
C LYS A 23 -1.24 -0.29 4.65
N ASP A 24 -2.34 -0.35 5.38
CA ASP A 24 -2.94 -1.63 5.77
C ASP A 24 -3.42 -2.44 4.56
N SER A 25 -3.85 -1.78 3.49
CA SER A 25 -4.34 -2.47 2.30
C SER A 25 -3.28 -3.34 1.62
N PHE A 26 -2.00 -3.03 1.78
CA PHE A 26 -0.91 -3.86 1.24
C PHE A 26 -0.95 -5.28 1.77
N VAL A 27 -1.29 -5.45 3.05
CA VAL A 27 -1.34 -6.77 3.68
C VAL A 27 -2.69 -7.44 3.44
N VAL A 28 -3.77 -6.66 3.44
CA VAL A 28 -5.13 -7.16 3.19
C VAL A 28 -5.24 -7.69 1.75
N ASP A 29 -4.67 -6.97 0.79
CA ASP A 29 -4.68 -7.37 -0.62
C ASP A 29 -3.29 -7.20 -1.24
N PRO A 30 -2.41 -8.19 -1.08
CA PRO A 30 -1.04 -8.11 -1.62
C PRO A 30 -0.98 -8.17 -3.15
N THR A 31 -2.10 -8.34 -3.85
CA THR A 31 -2.16 -8.18 -5.31
C THR A 31 -2.00 -6.73 -5.72
N LEU A 32 -2.12 -5.79 -4.78
CA LEU A 32 -2.04 -4.34 -4.95
C LEU A 32 -3.25 -3.70 -5.64
N ALA A 33 -4.23 -4.49 -6.06
CA ALA A 33 -5.42 -3.96 -6.74
C ALA A 33 -6.20 -3.02 -5.82
N GLN A 34 -6.39 -3.40 -4.56
CA GLN A 34 -7.09 -2.56 -3.59
C GLN A 34 -6.31 -1.29 -3.27
N PHE A 35 -5.00 -1.41 -3.06
CA PHE A 35 -4.14 -0.25 -2.82
C PHE A 35 -4.22 0.76 -3.97
N ASP A 36 -4.10 0.27 -5.21
CA ASP A 36 -4.13 1.15 -6.39
C ASP A 36 -5.48 1.86 -6.52
N GLU A 37 -6.58 1.17 -6.26
CA GLU A 37 -7.90 1.77 -6.31
C GLU A 37 -8.08 2.85 -5.23
N MET A 38 -7.68 2.55 -3.99
CA MET A 38 -7.74 3.49 -2.87
C MET A 38 -6.85 4.71 -3.13
N LEU A 39 -5.63 4.48 -3.61
CA LEU A 39 -4.69 5.56 -3.89
C LEU A 39 -5.21 6.50 -4.98
N SER A 40 -5.77 5.94 -6.04
CA SER A 40 -6.36 6.73 -7.12
C SER A 40 -7.49 7.61 -6.59
N TYR A 41 -8.36 7.06 -5.75
CA TYR A 41 -9.46 7.80 -5.15
C TYR A 41 -8.93 8.94 -4.26
N ALA A 42 -8.02 8.62 -3.34
CA ALA A 42 -7.51 9.60 -2.37
C ALA A 42 -6.69 10.71 -3.05
N SER A 43 -5.85 10.36 -4.01
CA SER A 43 -4.99 11.35 -4.69
C SER A 43 -5.80 12.36 -5.49
N GLY A 44 -6.99 11.98 -5.96
CA GLY A 44 -7.87 12.91 -6.66
C GLY A 44 -8.57 13.91 -5.74
N HIS A 45 -8.58 13.67 -4.42
CA HIS A 45 -9.29 14.51 -3.45
C HIS A 45 -8.36 15.22 -2.45
N LEU A 46 -7.14 14.71 -2.26
CA LEU A 46 -6.23 15.20 -1.22
C LEU A 46 -4.92 15.67 -1.85
N PRO A 47 -4.76 16.98 -2.13
CA PRO A 47 -3.54 17.49 -2.77
C PRO A 47 -2.30 17.31 -1.91
N ASP A 48 -2.45 17.21 -0.58
CA ASP A 48 -1.33 17.07 0.35
C ASP A 48 -1.07 15.61 0.75
N LEU A 49 -1.67 14.64 0.06
CA LEU A 49 -1.54 13.23 0.38
C LEU A 49 -0.07 12.76 0.36
N PHE A 50 0.65 13.12 -0.71
CA PHE A 50 2.04 12.71 -0.87
C PHE A 50 2.99 13.70 -0.22
N THR A 51 4.06 13.17 0.40
CA THR A 51 5.17 13.99 0.90
C THR A 51 6.41 13.73 0.07
N GLN A 52 7.38 14.62 0.18
CA GLN A 52 8.67 14.42 -0.47
C GLN A 52 9.43 13.29 0.22
N PHE A 53 10.14 12.46 -0.56
CA PHE A 53 10.95 11.37 -0.01
C PHE A 53 12.00 11.94 0.95
N ASP A 54 12.09 11.34 2.14
CA ASP A 54 12.99 11.79 3.21
C ASP A 54 14.44 11.33 3.03
N GLY A 55 14.71 10.52 2.02
CA GLY A 55 16.07 10.03 1.73
C GLY A 55 16.55 8.90 2.62
N GLU A 56 15.71 8.40 3.54
CA GLU A 56 16.12 7.29 4.39
C GLU A 56 16.26 5.99 3.61
N TYR A 57 17.14 5.13 4.12
CA TYR A 57 17.55 3.91 3.46
C TYR A 57 16.35 3.00 3.09
N LEU A 58 16.38 2.52 1.86
CA LEU A 58 15.48 1.49 1.36
C LEU A 58 16.32 0.26 0.97
N GLU A 59 15.94 -0.91 1.47
CA GLU A 59 16.68 -2.13 1.17
C GLU A 59 16.43 -2.55 -0.29
N ASN A 60 17.45 -2.44 -1.13
CA ASN A 60 17.37 -2.80 -2.54
C ASN A 60 17.87 -4.20 -2.86
N ASP A 61 18.47 -4.90 -1.88
CA ASP A 61 18.90 -6.28 -2.05
C ASP A 61 17.72 -7.22 -1.87
N ILE A 62 17.20 -7.75 -2.98
CA ILE A 62 16.03 -8.62 -3.01
C ILE A 62 16.21 -9.82 -2.07
N SER A 63 17.43 -10.35 -1.95
CA SER A 63 17.70 -11.51 -1.10
C SER A 63 17.45 -11.23 0.39
N LYS A 64 17.40 -9.95 0.78
CA LYS A 64 17.15 -9.53 2.16
C LYS A 64 15.69 -9.21 2.43
N TRP A 65 14.85 -9.19 1.41
CA TRP A 65 13.44 -8.88 1.58
C TRP A 65 12.72 -10.02 2.29
N ASN A 66 12.17 -9.71 3.45
CA ASN A 66 11.39 -10.63 4.26
C ASN A 66 10.28 -9.85 4.96
N ARG A 67 9.50 -10.55 5.81
CA ARG A 67 8.38 -9.90 6.51
C ARG A 67 8.84 -8.77 7.44
N ASP A 68 10.00 -8.91 8.06
CA ASP A 68 10.53 -7.87 8.96
C ASP A 68 10.87 -6.60 8.18
N VAL A 69 11.55 -6.73 7.03
CA VAL A 69 11.86 -5.59 6.15
C VAL A 69 10.55 -4.96 5.66
N MET A 70 9.62 -5.77 5.21
CA MET A 70 8.32 -5.29 4.74
C MET A 70 7.57 -4.51 5.81
N ASN A 71 7.48 -5.07 7.03
CA ASN A 71 6.76 -4.43 8.13
C ASN A 71 7.40 -3.11 8.55
N GLU A 72 8.72 -3.05 8.57
CA GLU A 72 9.43 -1.81 8.88
C GLU A 72 9.12 -0.72 7.84
N GLU A 73 9.13 -1.08 6.56
CA GLU A 73 8.82 -0.13 5.50
C GLU A 73 7.35 0.32 5.52
N LEU A 74 6.43 -0.58 5.88
CA LEU A 74 5.02 -0.23 6.05
C LEU A 74 4.84 0.84 7.13
N VAL A 75 5.51 0.67 8.28
CA VAL A 75 5.45 1.65 9.37
C VAL A 75 6.01 3.00 8.92
N ARG A 76 7.14 3.00 8.23
CA ARG A 76 7.77 4.24 7.76
C ARG A 76 6.94 4.96 6.70
N LEU A 77 6.17 4.22 5.91
CA LEU A 77 5.32 4.81 4.88
C LEU A 77 4.32 5.81 5.47
N VAL A 78 3.77 5.54 6.65
CA VAL A 78 2.79 6.42 7.29
C VAL A 78 3.37 7.79 7.61
N THR A 79 4.64 7.85 8.04
CA THR A 79 5.31 9.11 8.39
C THR A 79 5.99 9.78 7.20
N ASN A 80 6.26 9.03 6.14
CA ASN A 80 6.80 9.58 4.90
C ASN A 80 6.09 8.92 3.71
N PHE A 81 4.91 9.46 3.39
CA PHE A 81 4.05 8.94 2.32
C PHE A 81 4.52 9.51 0.98
N SER A 82 5.66 9.00 0.51
CA SER A 82 6.28 9.45 -0.74
C SER A 82 6.10 8.42 -1.84
N LYS A 83 6.08 8.89 -3.09
CA LYS A 83 5.98 8.00 -4.25
C LYS A 83 7.15 7.03 -4.33
N THR A 84 8.34 7.49 -3.95
CA THR A 84 9.55 6.63 -3.92
C THR A 84 9.36 5.44 -2.99
N ARG A 85 8.85 5.69 -1.76
CA ARG A 85 8.59 4.61 -0.80
C ARG A 85 7.49 3.67 -1.28
N ILE A 86 6.43 4.23 -1.85
CA ILE A 86 5.31 3.44 -2.38
C ILE A 86 5.80 2.48 -3.46
N ASP A 87 6.57 2.99 -4.42
CA ASP A 87 7.08 2.17 -5.53
C ASP A 87 7.99 1.04 -5.03
N HIS A 88 8.86 1.33 -4.07
CA HIS A 88 9.73 0.33 -3.47
C HIS A 88 8.91 -0.71 -2.69
N LEU A 89 7.97 -0.24 -1.88
CA LEU A 89 7.15 -1.13 -1.05
C LEU A 89 6.25 -2.04 -1.90
N LYS A 90 5.76 -1.57 -3.03
CA LYS A 90 5.02 -2.43 -3.97
C LYS A 90 5.86 -3.62 -4.41
N LYS A 91 7.14 -3.41 -4.68
CA LYS A 91 8.06 -4.49 -5.07
C LYS A 91 8.31 -5.45 -3.92
N VAL A 92 8.54 -4.91 -2.72
CA VAL A 92 8.79 -5.71 -1.52
C VAL A 92 7.59 -6.58 -1.19
N VAL A 93 6.39 -6.00 -1.15
CA VAL A 93 5.15 -6.73 -0.85
C VAL A 93 4.90 -7.81 -1.91
N SER A 94 5.08 -7.48 -3.19
CA SER A 94 4.87 -8.43 -4.28
C SER A 94 5.79 -9.65 -4.16
N LYS A 95 7.00 -9.46 -3.65
CA LYS A 95 7.95 -10.56 -3.44
C LYS A 95 7.66 -11.33 -2.15
N VAL A 96 7.51 -10.61 -1.04
CA VAL A 96 7.35 -11.23 0.29
C VAL A 96 6.03 -11.97 0.41
N LEU A 97 4.96 -11.42 -0.15
CA LEU A 97 3.61 -11.98 -0.07
C LEU A 97 3.15 -12.58 -1.41
N GLU A 98 4.08 -13.04 -2.25
CA GLU A 98 3.73 -13.57 -3.58
C GLU A 98 2.81 -14.80 -3.53
N THR A 99 2.97 -15.66 -2.51
CA THR A 99 2.13 -16.84 -2.35
C THR A 99 0.70 -16.43 -1.99
N GLU A 100 0.55 -15.50 -1.06
CA GLU A 100 -0.75 -14.98 -0.65
C GLU A 100 -1.45 -14.27 -1.81
N ALA A 101 -0.69 -13.50 -2.58
CA ALA A 101 -1.23 -12.81 -3.76
C ALA A 101 -1.70 -13.80 -4.82
N ALA A 102 -0.94 -14.87 -5.06
CA ALA A 102 -1.30 -15.91 -6.01
C ALA A 102 -2.60 -16.62 -5.63
N LYS A 103 -2.80 -16.88 -4.33
CA LYS A 103 -4.04 -17.51 -3.83
C LYS A 103 -5.25 -16.61 -4.07
N ILE A 104 -5.11 -15.31 -3.85
CA ILE A 104 -6.20 -14.35 -4.04
C ILE A 104 -6.55 -14.26 -5.53
N ARG A 105 -5.55 -14.17 -6.41
CA ARG A 105 -5.77 -14.13 -7.87
C ARG A 105 -6.48 -15.39 -8.34
N LYS A 106 -6.08 -16.54 -7.85
CA LYS A 106 -6.72 -17.82 -8.17
C LYS A 106 -8.19 -17.84 -7.78
N LYS A 107 -8.51 -17.39 -6.56
CA LYS A 107 -9.89 -17.30 -6.09
C LYS A 107 -10.73 -16.37 -6.95
N ARG A 108 -10.19 -15.22 -7.33
CA ARG A 108 -10.90 -14.27 -8.20
C ARG A 108 -11.21 -14.87 -9.56
N THR A 109 -10.26 -15.62 -10.14
CA THR A 109 -10.44 -16.29 -11.41
C THR A 109 -11.52 -17.38 -11.30
N GLU A 110 -11.50 -18.18 -10.24
CA GLU A 110 -12.51 -19.22 -10.00
C GLU A 110 -13.91 -18.63 -9.81
N GLN A 111 -14.03 -17.48 -9.15
CA GLN A 111 -15.31 -16.82 -8.92
C GLN A 111 -15.87 -16.15 -10.17
N SER A 112 -15.02 -15.81 -11.14
CA SER A 112 -15.45 -15.15 -12.35
C SER A 112 -15.92 -16.11 -13.43
N THR A 113 -15.82 -17.40 -13.20
CA THR A 113 -16.35 -18.45 -14.06
C THR A 113 -17.63 -19.02 -13.49
#